data_0a5d2b2b9c165edd3a830c31e97ea671
#
_entry.id   0a5d2b2b9c165edd3a830c31e97ea671
#
_cell.length_a   1.000
_cell.length_b   1.000
_cell.length_c   1.000
_cell.angle_alpha   90.00
_cell.angle_beta   90.00
_cell.angle_gamma   90.00
#
_symmetry.space_group_name_H-M   'P 1'
#
loop_
_entity.id
_entity.type
_entity.pdbx_description
1 polymer ?
#
loop_
_entity_poly.entity_id
_entity_poly.type
_entity_poly.pdbx_seq_one_letter_code
_entity_poly.pdbx_strand_id
1 'polypeptide(L)'
;MVIVLENTIFPTDTPAELLGYLKRFRCDAFGICFDAGHANLMDGTPGKRSADMIEWIRRRWNGEVRFEADTLGGLLPDVVSCHLHDNDGRDDRHWLPGEGAIDWRRLLARLERAPRLRSLQNESEHFKYGIAPRRIADCFEKLLEKNAVAV
;
A
#
# COMPACT_ATOMS: atom_id res chain seq x y z
N MET A 1 -10.12 6.47 18.80
CA MET A 1 -9.72 7.10 17.50
C MET A 1 -8.24 6.81 17.33
N VAL A 2 -7.82 6.41 16.15
CA VAL A 2 -6.41 6.20 15.80
C VAL A 2 -6.09 7.11 14.63
N ILE A 3 -4.96 7.81 14.72
CA ILE A 3 -4.38 8.58 13.61
C ILE A 3 -3.41 7.65 12.92
N VAL A 4 -3.48 7.54 11.60
CA VAL A 4 -2.59 6.69 10.82
C VAL A 4 -1.69 7.52 9.92
N LEU A 5 -0.45 7.06 9.77
CA LEU A 5 0.53 7.57 8.83
C LEU A 5 0.61 6.58 7.67
N GLU A 6 0.66 7.07 6.46
CA GLU A 6 0.63 6.25 5.26
C GLU A 6 2.00 6.16 4.59
N ASN A 7 2.35 4.99 4.09
CA ASN A 7 3.48 4.85 3.19
C ASN A 7 3.09 5.35 1.81
N THR A 8 3.71 6.41 1.40
CA THR A 8 3.55 6.96 0.06
C THR A 8 4.86 6.83 -0.73
N ILE A 9 4.90 7.47 -1.88
CA ILE A 9 6.13 7.56 -2.70
C ILE A 9 7.04 8.71 -2.31
N PHE A 10 6.74 9.44 -1.23
CA PHE A 10 7.52 10.58 -0.77
C PHE A 10 8.66 10.18 0.18
N PRO A 11 9.75 10.96 0.23
CA PRO A 11 10.89 10.64 1.10
C PRO A 11 10.56 10.68 2.60
N THR A 12 9.52 11.43 2.99
CA THR A 12 9.04 11.54 4.37
C THR A 12 8.23 10.34 4.85
N ASP A 13 7.79 9.49 3.91
CA ASP A 13 6.81 8.43 4.16
C ASP A 13 7.38 7.04 3.89
N THR A 14 8.72 6.95 3.90
CA THR A 14 9.41 5.65 3.85
C THR A 14 9.18 4.86 5.14
N PRO A 15 9.28 3.53 5.12
CA PRO A 15 9.17 2.72 6.33
C PRO A 15 10.04 3.20 7.48
N ALA A 16 11.28 3.61 7.18
CA ALA A 16 12.21 4.10 8.20
C ALA A 16 11.74 5.41 8.85
N GLU A 17 11.23 6.36 8.06
CA GLU A 17 10.70 7.63 8.56
C GLU A 17 9.41 7.42 9.38
N LEU A 18 8.47 6.61 8.85
CA LEU A 18 7.22 6.30 9.54
C LEU A 18 7.47 5.63 10.90
N LEU A 19 8.36 4.66 10.97
CA LEU A 19 8.76 4.03 12.22
C LEU A 19 9.47 5.01 13.15
N GLY A 20 10.23 5.95 12.59
CA GLY A 20 10.83 7.06 13.35
C GLY A 20 9.78 7.92 14.04
N TYR A 21 8.70 8.28 13.35
CA TYR A 21 7.59 9.02 13.92
C TYR A 21 6.88 8.23 15.03
N LEU A 22 6.53 6.96 14.78
CA LEU A 22 5.89 6.10 15.78
C LEU A 22 6.76 5.96 17.04
N LYS A 23 8.07 5.79 16.87
CA LYS A 23 9.02 5.71 17.98
C LYS A 23 9.08 7.01 18.79
N ARG A 24 9.02 8.15 18.12
CA ARG A 24 9.09 9.47 18.75
C ARG A 24 7.84 9.79 19.56
N PHE A 25 6.66 9.44 19.02
CA PHE A 25 5.38 9.83 19.63
C PHE A 25 4.72 8.72 20.47
N ARG A 26 5.29 7.55 20.56
CA ARG A 26 4.88 6.36 21.33
C ARG A 26 3.49 6.47 21.96
N CYS A 27 2.46 6.25 21.14
CA CYS A 27 1.08 6.38 21.56
C CYS A 27 0.24 5.33 20.83
N ASP A 28 -0.63 4.62 21.55
CA ASP A 28 -1.55 3.64 20.96
C ASP A 28 -2.56 4.29 19.99
N ALA A 29 -2.69 5.61 20.05
CA ALA A 29 -3.49 6.38 19.11
C ALA A 29 -2.81 6.61 17.74
N PHE A 30 -1.54 6.20 17.56
CA PHE A 30 -0.85 6.24 16.29
C PHE A 30 -0.68 4.85 15.69
N GLY A 31 -0.74 4.75 14.37
CA GLY A 31 -0.51 3.54 13.63
C GLY A 31 -0.17 3.81 12.18
N ILE A 32 -0.08 2.76 11.40
CA ILE A 32 0.22 2.80 9.97
C ILE A 32 -1.03 2.49 9.16
N CYS A 33 -1.29 3.29 8.13
CA CYS A 33 -2.08 2.89 6.98
C CYS A 33 -1.11 2.34 5.93
N PHE A 34 -1.16 1.04 5.69
CA PHE A 34 -0.34 0.43 4.65
C PHE A 34 -1.05 0.58 3.30
N ASP A 35 -0.42 1.31 2.39
CA ASP A 35 -0.88 1.42 1.01
C ASP A 35 -0.18 0.39 0.12
N ALA A 36 -0.99 -0.48 -0.48
CA ALA A 36 -0.52 -1.60 -1.29
C ALA A 36 0.04 -1.16 -2.64
N GLY A 37 -0.58 -0.17 -3.26
CA GLY A 37 -0.16 0.34 -4.57
C GLY A 37 1.14 1.13 -4.48
N HIS A 38 1.26 2.00 -3.49
CA HIS A 38 2.50 2.74 -3.24
C HIS A 38 3.65 1.80 -2.87
N ALA A 39 3.38 0.76 -2.06
CA ALA A 39 4.39 -0.26 -1.77
C ALA A 39 4.84 -0.99 -3.05
N ASN A 40 3.92 -1.37 -3.95
CA ASN A 40 4.29 -2.00 -5.22
C ASN A 40 5.14 -1.09 -6.12
N LEU A 41 4.96 0.23 -6.01
CA LEU A 41 5.80 1.22 -6.70
C LEU A 41 7.15 1.43 -6.03
N MET A 42 7.24 1.39 -4.72
CA MET A 42 8.48 1.69 -4.00
C MET A 42 9.32 0.44 -3.70
N ASP A 43 8.76 -0.76 -3.81
CA ASP A 43 9.50 -2.01 -3.60
C ASP A 43 10.26 -2.47 -4.84
N GLY A 44 11.47 -2.98 -4.62
CA GLY A 44 12.32 -3.59 -5.63
C GLY A 44 13.20 -2.62 -6.39
N THR A 45 13.45 -2.88 -7.68
CA THR A 45 14.44 -2.13 -8.47
C THR A 45 13.82 -0.97 -9.26
N PRO A 46 14.57 0.12 -9.50
CA PRO A 46 14.08 1.29 -10.26
C PRO A 46 13.52 0.97 -11.65
N GLY A 47 14.10 -0.01 -12.33
CA GLY A 47 13.78 -0.33 -13.73
C GLY A 47 12.36 -0.85 -14.00
N LYS A 48 11.57 -1.09 -12.96
CA LYS A 48 10.15 -1.47 -13.14
C LYS A 48 9.25 -0.28 -13.49
N ARG A 49 9.62 0.95 -13.13
CA ARG A 49 8.76 2.15 -13.26
C ARG A 49 8.86 2.73 -14.66
N SER A 50 7.80 3.44 -15.09
CA SER A 50 7.87 4.25 -16.30
C SER A 50 8.88 5.39 -16.12
N ALA A 51 9.38 5.93 -17.24
CA ALA A 51 10.28 7.08 -17.20
C ALA A 51 9.63 8.30 -16.53
N ASP A 52 8.35 8.53 -16.82
CA ASP A 52 7.59 9.65 -16.25
C ASP A 52 7.40 9.50 -14.74
N MET A 53 7.11 8.27 -14.26
CA MET A 53 6.96 7.98 -12.85
C MET A 53 8.29 8.18 -12.10
N ILE A 54 9.40 7.68 -12.65
CA ILE A 54 10.74 7.88 -12.05
C ILE A 54 11.08 9.37 -11.94
N GLU A 55 10.84 10.13 -13.01
CA GLU A 55 11.10 11.56 -13.00
C GLU A 55 10.21 12.30 -12.00
N TRP A 56 8.93 11.91 -11.91
CA TRP A 56 7.99 12.46 -10.96
C TRP A 56 8.39 12.19 -9.50
N ILE A 57 8.86 10.98 -9.18
CA ILE A 57 9.38 10.61 -7.85
C ILE A 57 10.66 11.41 -7.57
N ARG A 58 11.64 11.44 -8.48
CA ARG A 58 12.93 12.15 -8.32
C ARG A 58 12.76 13.61 -7.95
N ARG A 59 11.83 14.31 -8.59
CA ARG A 59 11.54 15.70 -8.25
C ARG A 59 11.14 15.93 -6.81
N ARG A 60 10.48 14.95 -6.20
CA ARG A 60 10.02 14.99 -4.81
C ARG A 60 11.10 14.59 -3.82
N TRP A 61 12.01 13.75 -4.25
CA TRP A 61 13.11 13.27 -3.41
C TRP A 61 14.27 14.26 -3.33
N ASN A 62 14.31 15.25 -4.19
CA ASN A 62 15.40 16.23 -4.27
C ASN A 62 16.80 15.55 -4.28
N GLY A 63 16.90 14.43 -5.01
CA GLY A 63 18.11 13.64 -5.06
C GLY A 63 17.87 12.20 -5.51
N GLU A 64 18.62 11.28 -4.93
CA GLU A 64 18.52 9.87 -5.24
C GLU A 64 17.32 9.20 -4.54
N VAL A 65 16.49 8.53 -5.34
CA VAL A 65 15.33 7.78 -4.84
C VAL A 65 15.81 6.49 -4.18
N ARG A 66 15.39 6.25 -2.95
CA ARG A 66 15.63 4.99 -2.24
C ARG A 66 14.43 4.08 -2.40
N PHE A 67 14.64 2.93 -2.97
CA PHE A 67 13.65 1.87 -3.11
C PHE A 67 13.79 0.87 -1.96
N GLU A 68 12.66 0.32 -1.53
CA GLU A 68 12.61 -0.62 -0.42
C GLU A 68 12.71 -2.07 -0.92
N ALA A 69 13.22 -2.96 -0.08
CA ALA A 69 13.18 -4.38 -0.36
C ALA A 69 11.81 -4.99 -0.02
N ASP A 70 11.17 -4.47 1.01
CA ASP A 70 9.88 -4.94 1.53
C ASP A 70 9.27 -3.89 2.47
N THR A 71 8.47 -2.99 1.92
CA THR A 71 7.78 -1.93 2.68
C THR A 71 6.91 -2.51 3.79
N LEU A 72 6.13 -3.56 3.52
CA LEU A 72 5.24 -4.13 4.52
C LEU A 72 6.01 -4.80 5.68
N GLY A 73 7.15 -5.43 5.40
CA GLY A 73 7.85 -6.23 6.42
C GLY A 73 8.21 -5.44 7.68
N GLY A 74 8.73 -4.23 7.48
CA GLY A 74 9.07 -3.35 8.60
C GLY A 74 7.87 -2.73 9.31
N LEU A 75 6.77 -2.46 8.57
CA LEU A 75 5.59 -1.75 9.06
C LEU A 75 4.54 -2.67 9.72
N LEU A 76 4.58 -3.97 9.41
CA LEU A 76 3.52 -4.93 9.74
C LEU A 76 3.03 -4.89 11.21
N PRO A 77 3.88 -4.77 12.24
CA PRO A 77 3.44 -4.72 13.64
C PRO A 77 2.55 -3.53 13.97
N ASP A 78 2.68 -2.44 13.23
CA ASP A 78 2.01 -1.17 13.48
C ASP A 78 0.89 -0.86 12.49
N VAL A 79 0.63 -1.76 11.53
CA VAL A 79 -0.45 -1.60 10.56
C VAL A 79 -1.81 -1.68 11.24
N VAL A 80 -2.60 -0.60 11.11
CA VAL A 80 -3.96 -0.47 11.65
C VAL A 80 -5.01 -0.47 10.54
N SER A 81 -4.68 0.08 9.40
CA SER A 81 -5.53 0.10 8.21
C SER A 81 -4.71 -0.13 6.95
N CYS A 82 -5.40 -0.46 5.87
CA CYS A 82 -4.75 -0.58 4.56
C CYS A 82 -5.58 0.13 3.51
N HIS A 83 -4.90 0.81 2.58
CA HIS A 83 -5.45 1.20 1.29
C HIS A 83 -5.14 0.12 0.27
N LEU A 84 -6.17 -0.34 -0.41
CA LEU A 84 -6.07 -1.43 -1.37
C LEU A 84 -6.48 -0.93 -2.76
N HIS A 85 -5.50 -0.73 -3.59
CA HIS A 85 -5.61 -0.51 -5.02
C HIS A 85 -4.46 -1.22 -5.74
N ASP A 86 -4.61 -1.46 -7.02
CA ASP A 86 -3.61 -2.15 -7.82
C ASP A 86 -2.95 -1.23 -8.85
N ASN A 87 -1.79 -1.62 -9.31
CA ASN A 87 -1.08 -1.03 -10.41
C ASN A 87 -0.15 -2.05 -11.08
N ASP A 88 0.43 -1.68 -12.20
CA ASP A 88 1.35 -2.52 -12.96
C ASP A 88 2.81 -2.49 -12.43
N GLY A 89 3.06 -1.81 -11.32
CA GLY A 89 4.39 -1.53 -10.78
C GLY A 89 5.17 -0.47 -11.58
N ARG A 90 4.54 0.14 -12.60
CA ARG A 90 5.14 1.16 -13.47
C ARG A 90 4.66 2.56 -13.17
N ASP A 91 3.36 2.71 -12.95
CA ASP A 91 2.70 3.97 -12.68
C ASP A 91 1.65 3.80 -11.58
N ASP A 92 1.33 4.90 -10.91
CA ASP A 92 0.32 4.94 -9.86
C ASP A 92 -1.09 4.95 -10.47
N ARG A 93 -1.63 3.75 -10.69
CA ARG A 93 -2.85 3.55 -11.48
C ARG A 93 -4.13 3.59 -10.68
N HIS A 94 -4.11 3.21 -9.42
CA HIS A 94 -5.31 3.04 -8.59
C HIS A 94 -6.40 2.16 -9.24
N TRP A 95 -6.00 1.03 -9.83
CA TRP A 95 -6.92 0.02 -10.36
C TRP A 95 -7.57 -0.79 -9.24
N LEU A 96 -8.62 -1.55 -9.57
CA LEU A 96 -9.17 -2.51 -8.63
C LEU A 96 -8.14 -3.61 -8.29
N PRO A 97 -8.15 -4.12 -7.05
CA PRO A 97 -7.34 -5.27 -6.66
C PRO A 97 -7.50 -6.45 -7.63
N GLY A 98 -6.37 -6.95 -8.15
CA GLY A 98 -6.31 -8.04 -9.12
C GLY A 98 -6.33 -7.61 -10.58
N GLU A 99 -6.37 -6.32 -10.89
CA GLU A 99 -6.25 -5.79 -12.26
C GLU A 99 -4.80 -5.39 -12.62
N GLY A 100 -3.88 -5.43 -11.67
CA GLY A 100 -2.48 -5.07 -11.83
C GLY A 100 -1.51 -6.22 -11.56
N ALA A 101 -0.38 -5.90 -10.94
CA ALA A 101 0.73 -6.82 -10.72
C ALA A 101 0.94 -7.25 -9.27
N ILE A 102 0.11 -6.77 -8.33
CA ILE A 102 0.25 -7.11 -6.92
C ILE A 102 -0.17 -8.57 -6.69
N ASP A 103 0.67 -9.35 -6.03
CA ASP A 103 0.31 -10.69 -5.55
C ASP A 103 -0.59 -10.57 -4.31
N TRP A 104 -1.88 -10.42 -4.57
CA TRP A 104 -2.90 -10.22 -3.54
C TRP A 104 -3.00 -11.37 -2.55
N ARG A 105 -2.83 -12.61 -3.01
CA ARG A 105 -2.85 -13.78 -2.14
C ARG A 105 -1.73 -13.71 -1.10
N ARG A 106 -0.52 -13.43 -1.56
CA ARG A 106 0.65 -13.27 -0.70
C ARG A 106 0.51 -12.08 0.23
N LEU A 107 0.02 -10.96 -0.29
CA LEU A 107 -0.16 -9.73 0.49
C LEU A 107 -1.16 -9.92 1.62
N LEU A 108 -2.35 -10.45 1.34
CA LEU A 108 -3.39 -10.66 2.34
C LEU A 108 -2.97 -11.67 3.41
N ALA A 109 -2.33 -12.77 3.02
CA ALA A 109 -1.77 -13.73 3.98
C ALA A 109 -0.73 -13.12 4.93
N ARG A 110 -0.04 -12.06 4.50
CA ARG A 110 0.85 -11.29 5.38
C ARG A 110 0.06 -10.34 6.27
N LEU A 111 -0.92 -9.62 5.72
CA LEU A 111 -1.76 -8.67 6.47
C LEU A 111 -2.58 -9.35 7.58
N GLU A 112 -3.04 -10.59 7.39
CA GLU A 112 -3.68 -11.39 8.43
C GLU A 112 -2.82 -11.56 9.70
N ARG A 113 -1.51 -11.42 9.57
CA ARG A 113 -0.55 -11.49 10.68
C ARG A 113 -0.31 -10.15 11.37
N ALA A 114 -0.90 -9.07 10.87
CA ALA A 114 -0.75 -7.74 11.46
C ALA A 114 -1.62 -7.63 12.73
N PRO A 115 -1.02 -7.51 13.93
CA PRO A 115 -1.75 -7.65 15.20
C PRO A 115 -2.69 -6.49 15.48
N ARG A 116 -2.53 -5.36 14.80
CA ARG A 116 -3.31 -4.15 14.99
C ARG A 116 -4.29 -3.86 13.86
N LEU A 117 -4.31 -4.66 12.80
CA LEU A 117 -5.14 -4.41 11.63
C LEU A 117 -6.64 -4.42 11.99
N ARG A 118 -7.36 -3.37 11.57
CA ARG A 118 -8.79 -3.16 11.85
C ARG A 118 -9.63 -2.93 10.60
N SER A 119 -9.04 -2.41 9.53
CA SER A 119 -9.79 -2.07 8.32
C SER A 119 -8.98 -2.24 7.05
N LEU A 120 -9.66 -2.68 6.01
CA LEU A 120 -9.21 -2.67 4.64
C LEU A 120 -10.10 -1.70 3.87
N GLN A 121 -9.50 -0.79 3.12
CA GLN A 121 -10.21 0.30 2.45
C GLN A 121 -9.93 0.24 0.95
N ASN A 122 -10.98 0.41 0.15
CA ASN A 122 -10.82 0.59 -1.28
C ASN A 122 -10.27 1.99 -1.58
N GLU A 123 -9.24 2.05 -2.39
CA GLU A 123 -8.68 3.31 -2.89
C GLU A 123 -8.57 3.34 -4.43
N SER A 124 -9.35 2.50 -5.10
CA SER A 124 -9.39 2.54 -6.56
C SER A 124 -10.02 3.85 -7.06
N GLU A 125 -9.47 4.45 -8.10
CA GLU A 125 -10.00 5.65 -8.74
C GLU A 125 -11.27 5.34 -9.58
N HIS A 126 -12.34 4.97 -8.89
CA HIS A 126 -13.56 4.48 -9.53
C HIS A 126 -14.24 5.50 -10.46
N PHE A 127 -14.15 6.78 -10.15
CA PHE A 127 -14.67 7.84 -11.04
C PHE A 127 -13.89 7.92 -12.35
N LYS A 128 -12.56 7.89 -12.26
CA LYS A 128 -11.67 7.95 -13.43
C LYS A 128 -11.88 6.79 -14.39
N TYR A 129 -12.11 5.60 -13.86
CA TYR A 129 -12.26 4.38 -14.65
C TYR A 129 -13.73 3.95 -14.88
N GLY A 130 -14.70 4.75 -14.42
CA GLY A 130 -16.12 4.42 -14.56
C GLY A 130 -16.54 3.13 -13.85
N ILE A 131 -15.89 2.80 -12.72
CA ILE A 131 -16.15 1.56 -11.99
C ILE A 131 -17.42 1.71 -11.16
N ALA A 132 -18.43 0.87 -11.44
CA ALA A 132 -19.65 0.86 -10.69
C ALA A 132 -19.42 0.37 -9.23
N PRO A 133 -20.12 0.93 -8.23
CA PRO A 133 -19.98 0.51 -6.83
C PRO A 133 -20.17 -0.99 -6.60
N ARG A 134 -21.08 -1.62 -7.35
CA ARG A 134 -21.30 -3.08 -7.29
C ARG A 134 -20.03 -3.86 -7.67
N ARG A 135 -19.31 -3.41 -8.70
CA ARG A 135 -18.05 -4.06 -9.13
C ARG A 135 -16.96 -3.96 -8.06
N ILE A 136 -16.92 -2.85 -7.30
CA ILE A 136 -16.01 -2.71 -6.17
C ILE A 136 -16.36 -3.75 -5.09
N ALA A 137 -17.64 -3.83 -4.70
CA ALA A 137 -18.09 -4.80 -3.71
C ALA A 137 -17.75 -6.25 -4.13
N ASP A 138 -18.10 -6.63 -5.36
CA ASP A 138 -17.82 -7.97 -5.90
C ASP A 138 -16.31 -8.28 -5.94
N CYS A 139 -15.47 -7.26 -6.19
CA CYS A 139 -14.01 -7.39 -6.17
C CYS A 139 -13.53 -7.75 -4.75
N PHE A 140 -13.97 -7.01 -3.74
CA PHE A 140 -13.54 -7.21 -2.36
C PHE A 140 -14.11 -8.51 -1.76
N GLU A 141 -15.33 -8.87 -2.08
CA GLU A 141 -15.91 -10.18 -1.71
C GLU A 141 -15.00 -11.33 -2.23
N LYS A 142 -14.70 -11.33 -3.52
CA LYS A 142 -13.81 -12.35 -4.13
C LYS A 142 -12.39 -12.34 -3.57
N LEU A 143 -11.86 -11.16 -3.25
CA LEU A 143 -10.53 -11.00 -2.70
C LEU A 143 -10.42 -11.66 -1.32
N LEU A 144 -11.45 -11.49 -0.49
CA LEU A 144 -11.51 -12.04 0.87
C LEU A 144 -11.85 -13.53 0.87
N GLU A 145 -12.78 -13.98 0.02
CA GLU A 145 -13.15 -15.41 -0.09
C GLU A 145 -11.97 -16.31 -0.48
N LYS A 146 -11.13 -15.86 -1.42
CA LYS A 146 -9.95 -16.62 -1.86
C LYS A 146 -8.90 -16.83 -0.76
N ASN A 147 -8.94 -16.02 0.29
CA ASN A 147 -8.03 -16.14 1.43
C ASN A 147 -8.67 -16.91 2.61
N ALA A 148 -10.01 -16.97 2.72
CA ALA A 148 -10.70 -17.73 3.76
C ALA A 148 -10.58 -19.26 3.61
N VAL A 149 -10.14 -19.76 2.46
CA VAL A 149 -10.03 -21.22 2.15
C VAL A 149 -8.65 -21.80 2.52
N ALA A 150 -7.77 -21.02 3.13
CA ALA A 150 -6.40 -21.44 3.47
C ALA A 150 -6.17 -21.64 4.98
N VAL A 151 -7.24 -21.90 5.74
CA VAL A 151 -7.17 -22.31 7.18
C VAL A 151 -7.43 -23.79 7.32
#